data_1762b7140de2426c2d442915c029fe75
#
_entry.id   1762b7140de2426c2d442915c029fe75
#
_cell.length_a   1.000
_cell.length_b   1.000
_cell.length_c   1.000
_cell.angle_alpha   90.00
_cell.angle_beta   90.00
_cell.angle_gamma   90.00
#
_symmetry.space_group_name_H-M   'P 1'
#
loop_
_entity.id
_entity.type
_entity.pdbx_description
1 polymer ?
#
loop_
_entity_poly.entity_id
_entity_poly.type
_entity_poly.pdbx_seq_one_letter_code
_entity_poly.pdbx_strand_id
1 'polypeptide(L)'
;MLGAGVAAVLLATGVAGTAVAAGDPSFYFDPVTDKVVMPGEGRVWLSPASTGGETGEGPDGTYVYALSTRALTGGTWAGGVPSGFKVDPTDGCKPKAGVAGIYLCDVKEWNNPGPEISAASTTANLAKAYYSLVYVPRGASVDAGVKEAQTAGSKPIGPRRAHATVTAKTKAHVAQNTMTLSTPALPAGGTVAHTVKLHAVDKGKLQMYVTAAPGFRNWDEGELKVEADGVTASAGADALECDHSLGEAGDIRCTVKKPGDYTVTYNLKAGAAAPAWRLRNTATYEVYDFGTGNPEKASDFNVASPIPVTERFRVVGRAADGELYDYRGTGKASRPFQSVELVGYSLNWNQYSALTRLGPVTVQSTGPGAVARDKSGVLWFYRMAGHGGIYKDRLKVGAGWNAFNSLTGVSDLTGDKKADLLARDTAGTMWLYQGTGNPAAPFGAKAKVGAGWHIYNQLVGGTDVTGDGKADLIVRDASGVQWLYAGTGVAAKPFAVRAQIGTGWQTYNSVVAPGDLNSDGKADLVARDASGALWYYQGTGAAAKPFAARVKVGSGWQKYNLLF
;
A
#
# COMPACT_ATOMS: atom_id res chain seq x y z
N MET A 1 17.28 -38.80 29.86
CA MET A 1 18.65 -39.13 29.45
C MET A 1 19.20 -37.83 28.86
N LEU A 2 19.84 -37.15 29.64
CA LEU A 2 21.20 -36.60 29.75
C LEU A 2 21.98 -36.58 28.41
N GLY A 3 22.31 -35.41 27.97
CA GLY A 3 23.26 -35.13 26.91
C GLY A 3 23.96 -33.80 27.20
N ALA A 4 25.19 -33.87 27.61
CA ALA A 4 26.01 -32.89 28.29
C ALA A 4 26.49 -31.72 27.39
N GLY A 5 26.53 -30.54 27.97
CA GLY A 5 27.21 -29.37 27.42
C GLY A 5 28.74 -29.47 27.59
N VAL A 6 29.45 -29.01 26.57
CA VAL A 6 30.91 -28.82 26.65
C VAL A 6 31.18 -27.36 26.92
N ALA A 7 31.59 -27.05 28.13
CA ALA A 7 32.15 -25.76 28.50
C ALA A 7 33.65 -25.75 28.15
N ALA A 8 34.07 -24.87 27.26
CA ALA A 8 35.48 -24.60 26.99
C ALA A 8 36.01 -23.59 28.00
N VAL A 9 36.83 -24.04 28.95
CA VAL A 9 37.59 -23.20 29.85
C VAL A 9 38.85 -22.73 29.14
N LEU A 10 38.99 -21.45 28.89
CA LEU A 10 40.24 -20.80 28.47
C LEU A 10 40.93 -20.22 29.72
N LEU A 11 42.03 -20.83 30.12
CA LEU A 11 42.95 -20.32 31.13
C LEU A 11 43.67 -19.06 30.60
N ALA A 12 43.45 -17.93 31.25
CA ALA A 12 44.16 -16.70 31.01
C ALA A 12 45.35 -16.62 31.99
N THR A 13 46.58 -16.51 31.44
CA THR A 13 47.76 -16.09 32.17
C THR A 13 47.78 -14.57 32.32
N GLY A 14 48.01 -14.10 33.55
CA GLY A 14 47.75 -12.77 34.03
C GLY A 14 48.56 -11.64 33.40
N VAL A 15 47.86 -10.54 33.26
CA VAL A 15 48.32 -9.15 33.49
C VAL A 15 47.15 -8.49 34.23
N ALA A 16 47.40 -7.88 35.38
CA ALA A 16 46.42 -7.18 36.20
C ALA A 16 45.95 -5.90 35.47
N GLY A 17 44.91 -6.03 34.68
CA GLY A 17 44.08 -4.96 34.16
C GLY A 17 42.70 -5.16 34.75
N THR A 18 42.15 -4.11 35.39
CA THR A 18 40.82 -4.05 36.00
C THR A 18 39.81 -4.84 35.17
N ALA A 19 39.18 -5.83 35.79
CA ALA A 19 38.15 -6.66 35.19
C ALA A 19 37.02 -5.77 34.65
N VAL A 20 36.94 -5.68 33.36
CA VAL A 20 35.74 -5.18 32.67
C VAL A 20 34.66 -6.22 32.93
N ALA A 21 33.59 -5.85 33.60
CA ALA A 21 32.42 -6.71 33.77
C ALA A 21 32.07 -7.33 32.41
N ALA A 22 31.93 -8.66 32.37
CA ALA A 22 31.48 -9.36 31.21
C ALA A 22 30.09 -8.84 30.86
N GLY A 23 30.00 -8.03 29.82
CA GLY A 23 28.71 -7.59 29.33
C GLY A 23 27.93 -8.78 28.75
N ASP A 24 26.64 -8.63 28.67
CA ASP A 24 25.71 -9.61 28.17
C ASP A 24 26.27 -10.34 26.92
N PRO A 25 26.44 -11.67 26.97
CA PRO A 25 26.96 -12.45 25.85
C PRO A 25 26.06 -12.45 24.61
N SER A 26 24.80 -11.99 24.74
CA SER A 26 23.84 -11.90 23.63
C SER A 26 24.01 -10.65 22.74
N PHE A 27 24.83 -9.66 23.15
CA PHE A 27 25.03 -8.45 22.37
C PHE A 27 26.00 -8.66 21.21
N TYR A 28 25.54 -8.42 19.98
CA TYR A 28 26.35 -8.44 18.78
C TYR A 28 25.93 -7.32 17.81
N PHE A 29 26.85 -6.87 16.97
CA PHE A 29 26.54 -6.05 15.81
C PHE A 29 26.19 -6.95 14.64
N ASP A 30 25.13 -6.60 13.90
CA ASP A 30 25.06 -7.02 12.52
C ASP A 30 26.26 -6.46 11.75
N PRO A 31 26.80 -7.21 10.77
CA PRO A 31 27.93 -6.75 10.00
C PRO A 31 27.68 -5.35 9.45
N VAL A 32 28.50 -4.39 9.86
CA VAL A 32 28.48 -3.05 9.28
C VAL A 32 28.94 -3.17 7.85
N THR A 33 28.06 -2.84 6.91
CA THR A 33 28.33 -2.94 5.48
C THR A 33 28.95 -1.66 4.95
N ASP A 34 29.74 -1.77 3.88
CA ASP A 34 30.20 -0.61 3.13
C ASP A 34 29.02 0.24 2.68
N LYS A 35 29.11 1.54 2.87
CA LYS A 35 28.08 2.52 2.52
C LYS A 35 28.44 3.27 1.24
N VAL A 36 27.43 3.75 0.55
CA VAL A 36 27.60 4.61 -0.63
C VAL A 36 26.89 5.93 -0.38
N VAL A 37 27.55 7.04 -0.76
CA VAL A 37 26.96 8.37 -0.71
C VAL A 37 27.08 9.05 -2.07
N MET A 38 26.01 9.75 -2.49
CA MET A 38 26.04 10.52 -3.73
C MET A 38 26.49 11.95 -3.45
N PRO A 39 27.58 12.43 -4.12
CA PRO A 39 28.07 13.79 -3.94
C PRO A 39 27.01 14.86 -4.22
N GLY A 40 26.81 15.75 -3.25
CA GLY A 40 25.81 16.81 -3.31
C GLY A 40 24.36 16.37 -3.04
N GLU A 41 24.10 15.09 -2.86
CA GLU A 41 22.75 14.54 -2.65
C GLU A 41 22.78 13.47 -1.55
N GLY A 42 21.94 13.67 -0.56
CA GLY A 42 21.73 12.69 0.50
C GLY A 42 22.86 12.58 1.52
N ARG A 43 22.57 11.80 2.53
CA ARG A 43 23.42 11.48 3.68
C ARG A 43 23.30 10.00 3.96
N VAL A 44 24.32 9.41 4.55
CA VAL A 44 24.28 8.01 5.02
C VAL A 44 24.55 7.97 6.51
N TRP A 45 23.75 7.19 7.21
CA TRP A 45 23.96 6.93 8.61
C TRP A 45 25.03 5.86 8.80
N LEU A 46 25.95 6.11 9.71
CA LEU A 46 27.00 5.16 10.05
C LEU A 46 26.59 4.17 11.15
N SER A 47 25.34 4.21 11.60
CA SER A 47 24.80 3.30 12.61
C SER A 47 24.88 1.84 12.17
N PRO A 48 25.01 0.87 13.11
CA PRO A 48 24.86 -0.54 12.80
C PRO A 48 23.42 -0.84 12.35
N ALA A 49 23.24 -1.85 11.51
CA ALA A 49 21.92 -2.18 10.95
C ALA A 49 20.94 -2.68 12.02
N SER A 50 21.43 -3.47 12.98
CA SER A 50 20.68 -3.85 14.18
C SER A 50 21.65 -4.17 15.34
N THR A 51 21.11 -4.18 16.54
CA THR A 51 21.78 -4.73 17.72
C THR A 51 20.91 -5.88 18.19
N GLY A 52 21.40 -7.12 18.02
CA GLY A 52 20.68 -8.32 18.44
C GLY A 52 20.81 -8.55 19.94
N GLY A 53 19.70 -8.92 20.58
CA GLY A 53 19.61 -9.47 21.92
C GLY A 53 18.27 -10.17 22.03
N GLU A 54 18.19 -11.28 22.77
CA GLU A 54 16.93 -12.06 22.92
C GLU A 54 15.78 -11.25 23.51
N THR A 55 16.04 -10.11 24.14
CA THR A 55 15.03 -9.24 24.77
C THR A 55 14.72 -7.97 23.97
N GLY A 56 15.42 -7.72 22.86
CA GLY A 56 15.23 -6.50 22.06
C GLY A 56 15.70 -5.21 22.71
N GLU A 57 16.25 -5.25 23.90
CA GLU A 57 16.82 -4.11 24.63
C GLU A 57 18.34 -4.11 24.45
N GLY A 58 18.84 -3.13 23.68
CA GLY A 58 20.28 -2.88 23.62
C GLY A 58 20.76 -2.33 24.96
N PRO A 59 21.89 -2.83 25.52
CA PRO A 59 22.40 -2.32 26.77
C PRO A 59 22.86 -0.86 26.64
N ASP A 60 22.64 -0.07 27.67
CA ASP A 60 23.16 1.30 27.78
C ASP A 60 24.69 1.33 27.63
N GLY A 61 25.17 2.22 26.77
CA GLY A 61 26.60 2.33 26.54
C GLY A 61 26.98 3.49 25.62
N THR A 62 28.15 3.42 25.03
CA THR A 62 28.64 4.42 24.11
C THR A 62 29.16 3.76 22.83
N TYR A 63 28.66 4.17 21.67
CA TYR A 63 29.32 3.88 20.41
C TYR A 63 30.47 4.86 20.19
N VAL A 64 31.64 4.34 19.90
CA VAL A 64 32.82 5.11 19.54
C VAL A 64 33.06 4.91 18.04
N TYR A 65 32.84 5.96 17.25
CA TYR A 65 33.16 6.00 15.84
C TYR A 65 34.54 6.65 15.65
N ALA A 66 35.41 5.99 14.89
CA ALA A 66 36.69 6.55 14.49
C ALA A 66 36.77 6.64 12.97
N LEU A 67 36.75 7.87 12.43
CA LEU A 67 36.92 8.14 11.02
C LEU A 67 38.39 8.31 10.68
N SER A 68 38.81 7.80 9.51
CA SER A 68 40.17 7.84 9.03
C SER A 68 40.23 8.31 7.58
N THR A 69 41.23 9.09 7.27
CA THR A 69 41.55 9.51 5.90
C THR A 69 42.29 8.44 5.09
N ARG A 70 42.68 7.34 5.74
CA ARG A 70 43.42 6.21 5.12
C ARG A 70 42.71 4.90 5.39
N ALA A 71 42.94 3.92 4.52
CA ALA A 71 42.43 2.56 4.73
C ALA A 71 42.88 2.01 6.10
N LEU A 72 41.94 1.36 6.78
CA LEU A 72 42.18 0.84 8.13
C LEU A 72 42.90 -0.51 8.15
N THR A 73 42.98 -1.20 7.02
CA THR A 73 43.65 -2.50 6.87
C THR A 73 45.13 -2.30 6.67
N GLY A 74 45.96 -2.77 7.62
CA GLY A 74 47.42 -2.77 7.51
C GLY A 74 48.13 -1.43 7.71
N GLY A 75 47.39 -0.39 8.16
CA GLY A 75 47.93 0.96 8.36
C GLY A 75 47.66 1.54 9.74
N THR A 76 48.40 2.58 10.12
CA THR A 76 48.09 3.41 11.29
C THR A 76 46.88 4.28 10.97
N TRP A 77 45.95 4.33 11.93
CA TRP A 77 44.80 5.24 11.87
C TRP A 77 45.28 6.70 11.65
N ALA A 78 44.68 7.36 10.67
CA ALA A 78 44.94 8.77 10.38
C ALA A 78 43.64 9.52 10.62
N GLY A 79 43.48 10.04 11.85
CA GLY A 79 42.25 10.69 12.31
C GLY A 79 41.82 11.87 11.46
N GLY A 80 40.56 11.91 11.17
CA GLY A 80 39.94 13.00 10.45
C GLY A 80 38.89 12.55 9.45
N VAL A 81 38.13 13.53 8.96
CA VAL A 81 37.20 13.35 7.83
C VAL A 81 37.97 13.66 6.55
N PRO A 82 37.96 12.77 5.55
CA PRO A 82 38.66 13.03 4.27
C PRO A 82 38.09 14.27 3.58
N SER A 83 38.96 14.94 2.79
CA SER A 83 38.53 16.08 1.97
C SER A 83 37.33 15.71 1.08
N GLY A 84 36.37 16.59 1.00
CA GLY A 84 35.13 16.37 0.26
C GLY A 84 34.02 15.66 1.05
N PHE A 85 34.31 15.08 2.22
CA PHE A 85 33.29 14.52 3.09
C PHE A 85 32.99 15.46 4.26
N LYS A 86 31.75 15.43 4.74
CA LYS A 86 31.31 16.12 5.94
C LYS A 86 30.60 15.12 6.85
N VAL A 87 30.84 15.22 8.14
CA VAL A 87 30.17 14.42 9.15
C VAL A 87 29.33 15.36 10.00
N ASP A 88 28.04 15.10 10.05
CA ASP A 88 27.11 15.82 10.90
C ASP A 88 26.76 14.93 12.11
N PRO A 89 27.06 15.38 13.32
CA PRO A 89 26.61 14.68 14.52
C PRO A 89 25.09 14.71 14.58
N THR A 90 24.48 13.55 14.80
CA THR A 90 23.04 13.44 15.10
C THR A 90 22.78 13.62 16.58
N ASP A 91 21.50 13.68 16.98
CA ASP A 91 21.12 13.68 18.39
C ASP A 91 21.71 12.47 19.12
N GLY A 92 22.39 12.72 20.22
CA GLY A 92 23.11 11.69 20.98
C GLY A 92 24.56 11.45 20.57
N CYS A 93 25.03 12.01 19.44
CA CYS A 93 26.41 11.92 18.96
C CYS A 93 27.17 13.24 19.13
N LYS A 94 28.41 13.20 19.63
CA LYS A 94 29.26 14.39 19.80
C LYS A 94 30.68 14.11 19.35
N PRO A 95 31.38 15.05 18.71
CA PRO A 95 32.80 14.92 18.44
C PRO A 95 33.58 14.90 19.77
N LYS A 96 34.57 14.04 19.90
CA LYS A 96 35.45 14.01 21.05
C LYS A 96 36.43 15.18 20.98
N ALA A 97 36.41 16.02 22.04
CA ALA A 97 37.33 17.17 22.13
C ALA A 97 38.81 16.73 22.04
N GLY A 98 39.59 17.45 21.23
CA GLY A 98 41.04 17.22 21.06
C GLY A 98 41.44 16.01 20.24
N VAL A 99 40.51 15.24 19.68
CA VAL A 99 40.83 14.07 18.84
C VAL A 99 40.02 14.11 17.55
N ALA A 100 40.67 14.48 16.47
CA ALA A 100 40.01 14.60 15.17
C ALA A 100 39.44 13.25 14.68
N GLY A 101 38.22 13.26 14.11
CA GLY A 101 37.59 12.09 13.53
C GLY A 101 36.98 11.10 14.55
N ILE A 102 36.97 11.40 15.84
CA ILE A 102 36.29 10.58 16.85
C ILE A 102 34.94 11.18 17.20
N TYR A 103 33.90 10.35 17.18
CA TYR A 103 32.55 10.69 17.61
C TYR A 103 32.09 9.69 18.68
N LEU A 104 31.48 10.23 19.73
CA LEU A 104 30.91 9.47 20.84
C LEU A 104 29.38 9.60 20.76
N CYS A 105 28.69 8.48 20.72
CA CYS A 105 27.24 8.42 20.60
C CYS A 105 26.66 7.65 21.80
N ASP A 106 25.77 8.27 22.56
CA ASP A 106 25.13 7.64 23.70
C ASP A 106 24.06 6.65 23.22
N VAL A 107 24.25 5.38 23.55
CA VAL A 107 23.27 4.32 23.29
C VAL A 107 22.31 4.28 24.48
N LYS A 108 21.03 4.47 24.23
CA LYS A 108 19.93 4.28 25.18
C LYS A 108 18.92 3.31 24.54
N GLU A 109 18.03 2.77 25.37
CA GLU A 109 16.98 1.85 24.93
C GLU A 109 16.43 2.19 23.54
N TRP A 110 16.46 1.22 22.62
CA TRP A 110 15.89 1.30 21.24
C TRP A 110 16.51 2.33 20.28
N ASN A 111 17.62 2.97 20.65
CA ASN A 111 18.26 3.96 19.79
C ASN A 111 19.63 3.47 19.33
N ASN A 112 19.83 3.37 18.01
CA ASN A 112 21.12 3.09 17.39
C ASN A 112 21.75 4.38 16.85
N PRO A 113 22.27 5.28 17.71
CA PRO A 113 22.80 6.55 17.28
C PRO A 113 24.06 6.36 16.45
N GLY A 114 24.17 7.12 15.39
CA GLY A 114 25.37 7.17 14.57
C GLY A 114 25.47 8.53 13.87
N PRO A 115 26.68 9.04 13.60
CA PRO A 115 26.82 10.25 12.82
C PRO A 115 26.38 10.02 11.39
N GLU A 116 25.86 11.06 10.76
CA GLU A 116 25.61 11.09 9.32
C GLU A 116 26.85 11.54 8.58
N ILE A 117 27.13 10.92 7.42
CA ILE A 117 28.17 11.36 6.52
C ILE A 117 27.58 11.73 5.16
N SER A 118 28.00 12.88 4.64
CA SER A 118 27.67 13.37 3.30
C SER A 118 28.94 13.64 2.49
N ALA A 119 28.80 13.71 1.18
CA ALA A 119 29.86 14.12 0.29
C ALA A 119 29.52 15.43 -0.43
N ALA A 120 30.45 16.37 -0.51
CA ALA A 120 30.26 17.61 -1.26
C ALA A 120 30.06 17.32 -2.76
N SER A 121 29.33 18.19 -3.46
CA SER A 121 29.09 18.03 -4.91
C SER A 121 30.37 17.95 -5.76
N THR A 122 31.47 18.49 -5.23
CA THR A 122 32.79 18.47 -5.85
C THR A 122 33.65 17.24 -5.48
N THR A 123 33.12 16.34 -4.63
CA THR A 123 33.85 15.13 -4.22
C THR A 123 34.08 14.23 -5.43
N ALA A 124 35.33 13.78 -5.60
CA ALA A 124 35.69 12.94 -6.71
C ALA A 124 34.94 11.59 -6.66
N ASN A 125 34.61 11.07 -7.85
CA ASN A 125 34.04 9.73 -7.97
C ASN A 125 35.00 8.69 -7.34
N LEU A 126 34.42 7.73 -6.61
CA LEU A 126 35.12 6.66 -5.88
C LEU A 126 36.05 7.15 -4.74
N ALA A 127 35.95 8.43 -4.35
CA ALA A 127 36.58 8.90 -3.12
C ALA A 127 36.05 8.12 -1.91
N LYS A 128 36.91 7.84 -0.94
CA LYS A 128 36.57 6.98 0.20
C LYS A 128 36.82 7.67 1.53
N ALA A 129 35.90 7.44 2.47
CA ALA A 129 36.06 7.68 3.88
C ALA A 129 36.03 6.33 4.60
N TYR A 130 36.92 6.13 5.55
CA TYR A 130 36.98 4.88 6.31
C TYR A 130 36.53 5.14 7.73
N TYR A 131 35.80 4.20 8.33
CA TYR A 131 35.40 4.30 9.71
C TYR A 131 35.43 2.96 10.43
N SER A 132 35.63 3.02 11.72
CA SER A 132 35.44 1.91 12.63
C SER A 132 34.45 2.28 13.71
N LEU A 133 33.82 1.29 14.29
CA LEU A 133 32.83 1.39 15.35
C LEU A 133 33.18 0.40 16.45
N VAL A 134 33.19 0.90 17.69
CA VAL A 134 33.36 0.06 18.88
C VAL A 134 32.25 0.39 19.87
N TYR A 135 31.62 -0.63 20.42
CA TYR A 135 30.68 -0.49 21.53
C TYR A 135 31.42 -0.56 22.85
N VAL A 136 31.21 0.45 23.70
CA VAL A 136 31.74 0.55 25.04
C VAL A 136 30.58 0.43 26.01
N PRO A 137 30.51 -0.65 26.83
CA PRO A 137 29.46 -0.82 27.84
C PRO A 137 29.47 0.30 28.89
N ARG A 138 28.32 0.57 29.48
CA ARG A 138 28.18 1.52 30.58
C ARG A 138 29.14 1.18 31.72
N GLY A 139 29.88 2.17 32.18
CA GLY A 139 30.91 2.01 33.26
C GLY A 139 32.28 1.55 32.77
N ALA A 140 32.43 1.18 31.51
CA ALA A 140 33.75 0.90 30.94
C ALA A 140 34.46 2.19 30.47
N SER A 141 35.77 2.11 30.26
CA SER A 141 36.60 3.27 29.86
C SER A 141 36.33 3.64 28.39
N VAL A 142 35.73 4.81 28.17
CA VAL A 142 35.56 5.37 26.82
C VAL A 142 36.89 5.63 26.13
N ASP A 143 37.92 6.04 26.84
CA ASP A 143 39.27 6.26 26.26
C ASP A 143 39.93 4.95 25.81
N ALA A 144 39.68 3.83 26.50
CA ALA A 144 40.07 2.52 26.02
C ALA A 144 39.32 2.15 24.74
N GLY A 145 38.01 2.42 24.67
CA GLY A 145 37.19 2.26 23.47
C GLY A 145 37.69 3.10 22.29
N VAL A 146 38.11 4.33 22.53
CA VAL A 146 38.73 5.20 21.50
C VAL A 146 40.01 4.59 20.95
N LYS A 147 40.90 4.13 21.80
CA LYS A 147 42.14 3.43 21.36
C LYS A 147 41.84 2.16 20.57
N GLU A 148 40.81 1.42 20.99
CA GLU A 148 40.35 0.24 20.27
C GLU A 148 39.79 0.61 18.91
N ALA A 149 38.93 1.63 18.79
CA ALA A 149 38.36 2.10 17.54
C ALA A 149 39.46 2.56 16.54
N GLN A 150 40.49 3.23 17.02
CA GLN A 150 41.62 3.64 16.21
C GLN A 150 42.46 2.47 15.62
N THR A 151 42.33 1.29 16.21
CA THR A 151 43.05 0.08 15.77
C THR A 151 42.09 -1.00 15.24
N ALA A 152 40.79 -0.77 15.25
CA ALA A 152 39.79 -1.77 14.94
C ALA A 152 39.87 -2.29 13.50
N GLY A 153 40.27 -1.45 12.54
CA GLY A 153 40.39 -1.82 11.14
C GLY A 153 41.50 -2.82 10.82
N SER A 154 42.45 -3.01 11.73
CA SER A 154 43.49 -4.03 11.62
C SER A 154 43.12 -5.37 12.28
N LYS A 155 41.95 -5.46 12.88
CA LYS A 155 41.44 -6.62 13.62
C LYS A 155 40.20 -7.18 12.96
N PRO A 156 39.92 -8.47 13.10
CA PRO A 156 38.66 -9.06 12.61
C PRO A 156 37.44 -8.35 13.21
N ILE A 157 36.36 -8.28 12.43
CA ILE A 157 35.04 -7.86 12.95
C ILE A 157 34.63 -8.83 14.06
N GLY A 158 34.09 -8.28 15.13
CA GLY A 158 33.69 -9.06 16.31
C GLY A 158 32.42 -8.48 16.96
N PRO A 159 31.93 -9.11 18.00
CA PRO A 159 30.61 -8.75 18.59
C PRO A 159 30.46 -7.28 18.99
N ARG A 160 31.57 -6.62 19.30
CA ARG A 160 31.56 -5.21 19.76
C ARG A 160 32.40 -4.28 18.89
N ARG A 161 32.84 -4.76 17.74
CA ARG A 161 33.75 -4.03 16.87
C ARG A 161 33.45 -4.30 15.41
N ALA A 162 33.31 -3.23 14.64
CA ALA A 162 33.12 -3.27 13.20
C ALA A 162 33.96 -2.19 12.50
N HIS A 163 34.19 -2.36 11.21
CA HIS A 163 34.75 -1.33 10.36
C HIS A 163 34.17 -1.44 8.96
N ALA A 164 34.06 -0.31 8.26
CA ALA A 164 33.55 -0.25 6.91
C ALA A 164 34.06 1.02 6.18
N THR A 165 33.67 1.12 4.92
CA THR A 165 34.04 2.21 4.02
C THR A 165 32.78 2.95 3.55
N VAL A 166 32.85 4.27 3.48
CA VAL A 166 31.88 5.09 2.75
C VAL A 166 32.51 5.49 1.43
N THR A 167 31.89 5.14 0.31
CA THR A 167 32.38 5.46 -1.03
C THR A 167 31.47 6.50 -1.69
N ALA A 168 32.04 7.60 -2.16
CA ALA A 168 31.33 8.58 -2.95
C ALA A 168 31.15 8.07 -4.39
N LYS A 169 29.92 8.02 -4.90
CA LYS A 169 29.61 7.65 -6.29
C LYS A 169 28.80 8.75 -6.95
N THR A 170 29.33 9.31 -8.03
CA THR A 170 28.64 10.36 -8.79
C THR A 170 27.44 9.82 -9.57
N LYS A 171 26.47 10.68 -9.90
CA LYS A 171 25.36 10.32 -10.79
C LYS A 171 25.81 9.69 -12.09
N ALA A 172 26.86 10.23 -12.70
CA ALA A 172 27.42 9.70 -13.96
C ALA A 172 27.97 8.28 -13.78
N HIS A 173 28.55 7.96 -12.61
CA HIS A 173 28.99 6.62 -12.31
C HIS A 173 27.80 5.67 -12.10
N VAL A 174 26.81 6.06 -11.29
CA VAL A 174 25.61 5.24 -11.02
C VAL A 174 24.82 5.00 -12.30
N ALA A 175 24.74 5.98 -13.21
CA ALA A 175 24.06 5.86 -14.49
C ALA A 175 24.69 4.84 -15.46
N GLN A 176 25.91 4.35 -15.18
CA GLN A 176 26.51 3.25 -15.93
C GLN A 176 25.89 1.90 -15.59
N ASN A 177 25.23 1.77 -14.43
CA ASN A 177 24.39 0.62 -14.14
C ASN A 177 23.13 0.70 -15.02
N THR A 178 22.93 -0.26 -15.91
CA THR A 178 21.81 -0.25 -16.84
C THR A 178 21.03 -1.55 -16.78
N MET A 179 19.72 -1.46 -17.05
CA MET A 179 18.84 -2.63 -17.05
C MET A 179 17.93 -2.63 -18.27
N THR A 180 17.57 -3.83 -18.71
CA THR A 180 16.43 -4.07 -19.59
C THR A 180 15.51 -5.12 -18.98
N LEU A 181 14.22 -5.00 -19.25
CA LEU A 181 13.19 -5.87 -18.72
C LEU A 181 12.34 -6.41 -19.87
N SER A 182 12.20 -7.73 -19.94
CA SER A 182 11.32 -8.42 -20.90
C SER A 182 10.14 -9.06 -20.15
N THR A 183 8.92 -8.68 -20.54
CA THR A 183 7.68 -9.06 -19.84
C THR A 183 6.64 -9.55 -20.85
N PRO A 184 6.76 -10.75 -21.38
CA PRO A 184 5.72 -11.34 -22.24
C PRO A 184 4.41 -11.52 -21.45
N ALA A 185 3.29 -11.61 -22.19
CA ALA A 185 1.97 -11.81 -21.60
C ALA A 185 1.91 -13.14 -20.82
N LEU A 186 1.26 -13.12 -19.67
CA LEU A 186 1.07 -14.28 -18.81
C LEU A 186 -0.21 -15.03 -19.18
N PRO A 187 -0.16 -16.25 -19.71
CA PRO A 187 -1.37 -16.98 -20.04
C PRO A 187 -2.10 -17.44 -18.76
N ALA A 188 -3.44 -17.32 -18.75
CA ALA A 188 -4.24 -17.90 -17.67
C ALA A 188 -4.07 -19.42 -17.63
N GLY A 189 -3.82 -19.95 -16.46
CA GLY A 189 -3.48 -21.37 -16.26
C GLY A 189 -2.10 -21.78 -16.77
N GLY A 190 -1.27 -20.83 -17.16
CA GLY A 190 0.05 -21.08 -17.71
C GLY A 190 1.17 -20.42 -16.92
N THR A 191 2.36 -20.60 -17.46
CA THR A 191 3.61 -20.06 -16.93
C THR A 191 4.33 -19.31 -18.03
N VAL A 192 4.95 -18.18 -17.70
CA VAL A 192 5.77 -17.40 -18.63
C VAL A 192 7.04 -16.91 -17.96
N ALA A 193 8.15 -16.95 -18.67
CA ALA A 193 9.42 -16.45 -18.18
C ALA A 193 9.54 -14.94 -18.41
N HIS A 194 9.82 -14.19 -17.34
CA HIS A 194 10.23 -12.81 -17.37
C HIS A 194 11.75 -12.73 -17.19
N THR A 195 12.38 -11.75 -17.81
CA THR A 195 13.85 -11.67 -17.82
C THR A 195 14.29 -10.23 -17.57
N VAL A 196 15.22 -10.08 -16.61
CA VAL A 196 15.96 -8.85 -16.38
C VAL A 196 17.40 -9.06 -16.85
N LYS A 197 17.91 -8.16 -17.70
CA LYS A 197 19.35 -8.08 -17.99
C LYS A 197 19.89 -6.83 -17.32
N LEU A 198 20.89 -7.01 -16.49
CA LEU A 198 21.56 -5.98 -15.70
C LEU A 198 23.02 -5.88 -16.10
N HIS A 199 23.47 -4.69 -16.48
CA HIS A 199 24.89 -4.33 -16.50
C HIS A 199 25.20 -3.59 -15.21
N ALA A 200 25.97 -4.20 -14.32
CA ALA A 200 26.32 -3.66 -13.02
C ALA A 200 27.80 -3.26 -12.99
N VAL A 201 28.07 -1.98 -12.80
CA VAL A 201 29.45 -1.49 -12.51
C VAL A 201 29.70 -1.42 -11.01
N ASP A 202 28.69 -1.65 -10.21
CA ASP A 202 28.71 -1.63 -8.74
C ASP A 202 28.12 -2.92 -8.16
N LYS A 203 28.46 -3.20 -6.90
CA LYS A 203 27.71 -4.12 -6.05
C LYS A 203 26.37 -3.46 -5.68
N GLY A 204 25.33 -4.26 -5.52
CA GLY A 204 24.01 -3.73 -5.14
C GLY A 204 22.97 -4.81 -4.93
N LYS A 205 21.73 -4.38 -4.80
CA LYS A 205 20.55 -5.24 -4.66
C LYS A 205 19.67 -5.06 -5.88
N LEU A 206 19.37 -6.13 -6.60
CA LEU A 206 18.38 -6.17 -7.66
C LEU A 206 17.08 -6.71 -7.06
N GLN A 207 16.01 -5.95 -7.19
CA GLN A 207 14.67 -6.37 -6.76
C GLN A 207 13.72 -6.34 -7.94
N MET A 208 12.93 -7.39 -8.09
CA MET A 208 11.84 -7.49 -9.06
C MET A 208 10.54 -7.74 -8.30
N TYR A 209 9.49 -7.04 -8.67
CA TYR A 209 8.16 -7.22 -8.08
C TYR A 209 7.05 -6.91 -9.09
N VAL A 210 5.91 -7.57 -8.90
CA VAL A 210 4.73 -7.42 -9.76
C VAL A 210 3.62 -6.70 -9.00
N THR A 211 3.08 -5.68 -9.61
CA THR A 211 1.93 -4.92 -9.11
C THR A 211 0.85 -4.78 -10.18
N ALA A 212 -0.28 -4.20 -9.84
CA ALA A 212 -1.22 -3.75 -10.85
C ALA A 212 -0.61 -2.62 -11.70
N ALA A 213 -0.90 -2.61 -12.98
CA ALA A 213 -0.51 -1.50 -13.86
C ALA A 213 -1.19 -0.18 -13.43
N PRO A 214 -0.64 0.99 -13.74
CA PRO A 214 -1.27 2.27 -13.43
C PRO A 214 -2.71 2.36 -13.94
N GLY A 215 -3.60 2.83 -13.09
CA GLY A 215 -5.04 2.88 -13.36
C GLY A 215 -5.80 1.60 -12.99
N PHE A 216 -5.09 0.56 -12.60
CA PHE A 216 -5.66 -0.66 -12.02
C PHE A 216 -5.35 -0.71 -10.51
N ARG A 217 -6.24 -1.30 -9.73
CA ARG A 217 -5.92 -1.61 -8.34
C ARG A 217 -5.10 -2.89 -8.24
N ASN A 218 -4.39 -3.08 -7.15
CA ASN A 218 -3.82 -4.38 -6.84
C ASN A 218 -4.95 -5.41 -6.60
N TRP A 219 -4.67 -6.65 -6.94
CA TRP A 219 -5.61 -7.77 -6.81
C TRP A 219 -5.52 -8.41 -5.42
N ASP A 220 -6.56 -9.13 -5.06
CA ASP A 220 -6.53 -10.06 -3.93
C ASP A 220 -6.12 -11.46 -4.44
N GLU A 221 -5.53 -12.29 -3.59
CA GLU A 221 -5.19 -13.68 -3.92
C GLU A 221 -6.39 -14.50 -4.40
N GLY A 222 -7.58 -14.19 -3.91
CA GLY A 222 -8.84 -14.83 -4.36
C GLY A 222 -9.31 -14.40 -5.76
N GLU A 223 -8.76 -13.32 -6.30
CA GLU A 223 -9.13 -12.78 -7.62
C GLU A 223 -8.12 -13.15 -8.69
N LEU A 224 -6.86 -12.99 -8.36
CA LEU A 224 -5.75 -13.29 -9.26
C LEU A 224 -4.59 -13.81 -8.41
N LYS A 225 -4.26 -15.08 -8.58
CA LYS A 225 -3.08 -15.66 -7.96
C LYS A 225 -1.94 -15.63 -8.97
N VAL A 226 -0.91 -14.82 -8.68
CA VAL A 226 0.33 -14.78 -9.43
C VAL A 226 1.44 -15.26 -8.52
N GLU A 227 2.13 -16.30 -8.93
CA GLU A 227 3.26 -16.87 -8.22
C GLU A 227 4.52 -16.67 -9.04
N ALA A 228 5.64 -16.38 -8.38
CA ALA A 228 6.95 -16.37 -9.00
C ALA A 228 7.74 -17.59 -8.54
N ASP A 229 8.35 -18.30 -9.47
CA ASP A 229 9.21 -19.45 -9.20
C ASP A 229 10.37 -19.56 -10.19
N GLY A 230 11.19 -20.60 -10.04
CA GLY A 230 12.17 -20.98 -11.03
C GLY A 230 13.21 -19.90 -11.34
N VAL A 231 13.63 -19.12 -10.34
CA VAL A 231 14.64 -18.08 -10.51
C VAL A 231 15.95 -18.71 -10.95
N THR A 232 16.46 -18.27 -12.11
CA THR A 232 17.75 -18.66 -12.64
C THR A 232 18.58 -17.41 -12.93
N ALA A 233 19.88 -17.49 -12.66
CA ALA A 233 20.82 -16.42 -12.90
C ALA A 233 21.97 -16.90 -13.79
N SER A 234 22.48 -16.02 -14.66
CA SER A 234 23.60 -16.31 -15.57
C SER A 234 24.95 -16.48 -14.87
N ALA A 235 25.01 -16.21 -13.56
CA ALA A 235 26.24 -16.29 -12.77
C ALA A 235 25.99 -17.13 -11.51
N GLY A 236 27.06 -17.77 -11.00
CA GLY A 236 26.99 -18.51 -9.74
C GLY A 236 26.80 -17.60 -8.52
N ALA A 237 26.47 -18.21 -7.37
CA ALA A 237 26.20 -17.53 -6.10
C ALA A 237 27.33 -16.65 -5.57
N ASP A 238 28.58 -16.84 -6.06
CA ASP A 238 29.73 -16.00 -5.74
C ASP A 238 29.64 -14.59 -6.36
N ALA A 239 28.84 -14.41 -7.39
CA ALA A 239 28.68 -13.13 -8.09
C ALA A 239 27.28 -12.55 -7.95
N LEU A 240 26.26 -13.40 -8.01
CA LEU A 240 24.85 -13.04 -7.89
C LEU A 240 24.11 -14.13 -7.10
N GLU A 241 23.49 -13.74 -6.00
CA GLU A 241 22.68 -14.62 -5.16
C GLU A 241 21.26 -14.09 -5.09
N CYS A 242 20.29 -14.91 -5.48
CA CYS A 242 18.88 -14.55 -5.46
C CYS A 242 18.12 -15.32 -4.38
N ASP A 243 17.33 -14.60 -3.60
CA ASP A 243 16.36 -15.14 -2.67
C ASP A 243 14.96 -14.99 -3.27
N HIS A 244 14.20 -16.07 -3.23
CA HIS A 244 12.84 -16.19 -3.75
C HIS A 244 11.84 -16.67 -2.70
N SER A 245 12.26 -16.72 -1.44
CA SER A 245 11.45 -17.24 -0.31
C SER A 245 10.50 -16.18 0.28
N LEU A 246 10.53 -14.97 -0.16
CA LEU A 246 9.71 -13.87 0.37
C LEU A 246 8.35 -13.84 -0.32
N GLY A 247 7.47 -14.70 0.21
CA GLY A 247 6.13 -15.01 -0.18
C GLY A 247 5.18 -13.89 -0.38
N GLU A 248 5.02 -13.15 -1.32
CA GLU A 248 3.84 -12.52 -1.92
C GLU A 248 4.16 -12.17 -3.39
N ALA A 249 3.25 -12.48 -4.28
CA ALA A 249 3.17 -12.11 -5.69
C ALA A 249 4.44 -11.52 -6.33
N GLY A 250 5.50 -12.32 -6.49
CA GLY A 250 6.60 -11.96 -7.40
C GLY A 250 7.68 -11.05 -6.83
N ASP A 251 7.86 -10.95 -5.50
CA ASP A 251 9.01 -10.25 -4.92
C ASP A 251 10.24 -11.17 -4.95
N ILE A 252 11.19 -10.85 -5.82
CA ILE A 252 12.46 -11.56 -5.99
C ILE A 252 13.56 -10.57 -5.67
N ARG A 253 14.47 -10.95 -4.78
CA ARG A 253 15.61 -10.14 -4.37
C ARG A 253 16.91 -10.85 -4.69
N CYS A 254 17.80 -10.16 -5.37
CA CYS A 254 19.11 -10.67 -5.71
C CYS A 254 20.21 -9.74 -5.19
N THR A 255 21.23 -10.29 -4.54
CA THR A 255 22.43 -9.57 -4.13
C THR A 255 23.50 -9.69 -5.20
N VAL A 256 23.85 -8.58 -5.83
CA VAL A 256 24.96 -8.49 -6.79
C VAL A 256 26.25 -8.25 -6.01
N LYS A 257 27.10 -9.27 -5.94
CA LYS A 257 28.34 -9.27 -5.13
C LYS A 257 29.56 -8.73 -5.89
N LYS A 258 29.51 -8.71 -7.21
CA LYS A 258 30.60 -8.23 -8.08
C LYS A 258 30.02 -7.45 -9.25
N PRO A 259 30.74 -6.44 -9.80
CA PRO A 259 30.43 -5.86 -11.11
C PRO A 259 30.37 -6.90 -12.21
N GLY A 260 29.49 -6.74 -13.20
CA GLY A 260 29.38 -7.67 -14.32
C GLY A 260 28.04 -7.54 -15.07
N ASP A 261 27.92 -8.38 -16.09
CA ASP A 261 26.65 -8.52 -16.85
C ASP A 261 25.87 -9.73 -16.34
N TYR A 262 24.63 -9.49 -15.97
CA TYR A 262 23.77 -10.50 -15.37
C TYR A 262 22.46 -10.64 -16.14
N THR A 263 21.99 -11.87 -16.28
CA THR A 263 20.64 -12.18 -16.74
C THR A 263 19.93 -12.96 -15.66
N VAL A 264 18.84 -12.41 -15.14
CA VAL A 264 17.97 -13.09 -14.17
C VAL A 264 16.67 -13.40 -14.88
N THR A 265 16.31 -14.67 -14.92
CA THR A 265 15.05 -15.16 -15.47
C THR A 265 14.25 -15.81 -14.36
N TYR A 266 12.97 -15.54 -14.30
CA TYR A 266 12.04 -16.11 -13.34
C TYR A 266 10.69 -16.35 -14.00
N ASN A 267 9.98 -17.36 -13.54
CA ASN A 267 8.69 -17.72 -14.08
C ASN A 267 7.59 -17.02 -13.29
N LEU A 268 6.65 -16.43 -14.00
CA LEU A 268 5.35 -16.04 -13.44
C LEU A 268 4.30 -17.06 -13.85
N LYS A 269 3.47 -17.47 -12.92
CA LYS A 269 2.40 -18.44 -13.10
C LYS A 269 1.06 -17.84 -12.66
N ALA A 270 0.04 -17.98 -13.48
CA ALA A 270 -1.33 -17.61 -13.14
C ALA A 270 -2.24 -18.83 -13.04
N GLY A 271 -3.24 -18.78 -12.16
CA GLY A 271 -4.27 -19.81 -12.06
C GLY A 271 -5.11 -19.93 -13.33
N ALA A 272 -5.69 -21.11 -13.59
CA ALA A 272 -6.53 -21.37 -14.77
C ALA A 272 -7.78 -20.46 -14.84
N ALA A 273 -8.28 -20.02 -13.69
CA ALA A 273 -9.40 -19.09 -13.58
C ALA A 273 -8.98 -17.63 -13.48
N ALA A 274 -7.70 -17.31 -13.75
CA ALA A 274 -7.22 -15.94 -13.72
C ALA A 274 -7.94 -15.08 -14.77
N PRO A 275 -8.50 -13.92 -14.39
CA PRO A 275 -9.12 -13.01 -15.36
C PRO A 275 -8.05 -12.24 -16.16
N ALA A 276 -8.48 -11.61 -17.24
CA ALA A 276 -7.64 -10.75 -18.07
C ALA A 276 -7.23 -9.49 -17.29
N TRP A 277 -6.10 -9.51 -16.58
CA TRP A 277 -5.60 -8.42 -15.76
C TRP A 277 -4.46 -7.68 -16.46
N ARG A 278 -4.28 -6.40 -16.16
CA ARG A 278 -3.10 -5.67 -16.59
C ARG A 278 -2.18 -5.44 -15.41
N LEU A 279 -0.99 -5.98 -15.52
CA LEU A 279 0.03 -6.01 -14.49
C LEU A 279 1.23 -5.17 -14.89
N ARG A 280 2.02 -4.77 -13.91
CA ARG A 280 3.29 -4.09 -14.08
C ARG A 280 4.37 -4.89 -13.37
N ASN A 281 5.41 -5.24 -14.09
CA ASN A 281 6.63 -5.75 -13.50
C ASN A 281 7.61 -4.58 -13.37
N THR A 282 8.17 -4.42 -12.19
CA THR A 282 9.18 -3.41 -11.90
C THR A 282 10.47 -4.09 -11.44
N ALA A 283 11.57 -3.68 -12.00
CA ALA A 283 12.93 -4.07 -11.58
C ALA A 283 13.67 -2.82 -11.12
N THR A 284 14.22 -2.86 -9.91
CA THR A 284 15.05 -1.79 -9.34
C THR A 284 16.44 -2.34 -9.02
N TYR A 285 17.48 -1.57 -9.28
CA TYR A 285 18.84 -1.91 -8.88
C TYR A 285 19.35 -0.87 -7.89
N GLU A 286 19.39 -1.25 -6.63
CA GLU A 286 19.78 -0.38 -5.53
C GLU A 286 21.30 -0.48 -5.28
N VAL A 287 22.00 0.62 -5.59
CA VAL A 287 23.45 0.73 -5.42
C VAL A 287 23.80 1.30 -4.04
N TYR A 288 22.85 1.99 -3.40
CA TYR A 288 22.98 2.58 -2.06
C TYR A 288 21.64 2.60 -1.32
N ASP A 289 21.69 2.55 -0.01
CA ASP A 289 20.53 2.26 0.88
C ASP A 289 19.41 3.31 0.85
N PHE A 290 19.70 4.56 0.50
CA PHE A 290 18.72 5.65 0.49
C PHE A 290 19.07 6.65 -0.61
N GLY A 291 18.60 6.47 -1.79
CA GLY A 291 19.00 7.43 -2.81
C GLY A 291 18.07 7.53 -4.01
N THR A 292 17.93 8.74 -4.48
CA THR A 292 17.48 9.05 -5.83
C THR A 292 18.58 8.70 -6.83
N GLY A 293 18.25 8.02 -7.91
CA GLY A 293 19.18 7.74 -9.01
C GLY A 293 19.55 6.26 -9.20
N ASN A 294 18.97 5.37 -8.40
CA ASN A 294 19.04 3.93 -8.65
C ASN A 294 18.35 3.59 -9.99
N PRO A 295 18.95 2.76 -10.85
CA PRO A 295 18.30 2.32 -12.08
C PRO A 295 16.98 1.60 -11.78
N GLU A 296 15.93 2.01 -12.48
CA GLU A 296 14.61 1.37 -12.43
C GLU A 296 14.10 1.11 -13.84
N LYS A 297 13.47 -0.01 -14.05
CA LYS A 297 12.71 -0.35 -15.25
C LYS A 297 11.36 -0.93 -14.87
N ALA A 298 10.32 -0.44 -15.50
CA ALA A 298 8.98 -0.97 -15.36
C ALA A 298 8.40 -1.26 -16.73
N SER A 299 7.65 -2.34 -16.83
CA SER A 299 6.97 -2.75 -18.05
C SER A 299 5.62 -3.36 -17.73
N ASP A 300 4.59 -2.91 -18.44
CA ASP A 300 3.24 -3.45 -18.31
C ASP A 300 3.09 -4.69 -19.19
N PHE A 301 2.34 -5.67 -18.69
CA PHE A 301 1.97 -6.88 -19.42
C PHE A 301 0.54 -7.29 -19.06
N ASN A 302 -0.06 -8.12 -19.90
CA ASN A 302 -1.43 -8.60 -19.68
C ASN A 302 -1.42 -10.05 -19.19
N VAL A 303 -2.37 -10.39 -18.33
CA VAL A 303 -2.81 -11.77 -18.17
C VAL A 303 -3.69 -12.09 -19.38
N ALA A 304 -3.22 -12.98 -20.26
CA ALA A 304 -3.94 -13.43 -21.44
C ALA A 304 -5.00 -14.45 -21.03
N SER A 305 -6.22 -14.00 -20.87
CA SER A 305 -7.35 -14.81 -20.41
C SER A 305 -8.60 -14.50 -21.24
N PRO A 306 -9.42 -15.52 -21.59
CA PRO A 306 -10.74 -15.29 -22.15
C PRO A 306 -11.76 -14.82 -21.11
N ILE A 307 -11.43 -14.94 -19.82
CA ILE A 307 -12.28 -14.48 -18.72
C ILE A 307 -12.07 -12.97 -18.62
N PRO A 308 -13.07 -12.15 -18.94
CA PRO A 308 -12.93 -10.71 -18.79
C PRO A 308 -12.66 -10.38 -17.31
N VAL A 309 -11.98 -9.29 -17.07
CA VAL A 309 -11.96 -8.70 -15.74
C VAL A 309 -13.39 -8.29 -15.44
N THR A 310 -14.11 -9.15 -14.71
CA THR A 310 -15.46 -8.82 -14.28
C THR A 310 -15.34 -7.79 -13.17
N GLU A 311 -15.87 -6.61 -13.46
CA GLU A 311 -16.07 -5.62 -12.41
C GLU A 311 -16.93 -6.24 -11.32
N ARG A 312 -16.34 -6.54 -10.16
CA ARG A 312 -17.06 -7.14 -9.05
C ARG A 312 -17.66 -6.03 -8.21
N PHE A 313 -18.93 -5.80 -8.42
CA PHE A 313 -19.69 -4.86 -7.62
C PHE A 313 -19.83 -5.35 -6.17
N ARG A 314 -20.10 -4.44 -5.26
CA ARG A 314 -20.12 -4.70 -3.83
C ARG A 314 -21.28 -4.03 -3.11
N VAL A 315 -21.66 -4.59 -1.96
CA VAL A 315 -22.60 -4.00 -1.01
C VAL A 315 -21.89 -3.76 0.31
N VAL A 316 -22.07 -2.61 0.90
CA VAL A 316 -21.55 -2.28 2.22
C VAL A 316 -22.65 -2.24 3.24
N GLY A 317 -22.45 -2.90 4.37
CA GLY A 317 -23.30 -2.86 5.54
C GLY A 317 -22.67 -2.08 6.68
N ARG A 318 -23.40 -1.11 7.26
CA ARG A 318 -23.03 -0.48 8.53
C ARG A 318 -23.67 -1.22 9.68
N ALA A 319 -22.86 -1.77 10.59
CA ALA A 319 -23.35 -2.46 11.77
C ALA A 319 -23.79 -1.51 12.89
N ALA A 320 -24.39 -2.05 13.94
CA ALA A 320 -24.91 -1.25 15.06
C ALA A 320 -23.81 -0.52 15.85
N ASP A 321 -22.60 -1.08 15.90
CA ASP A 321 -21.42 -0.47 16.52
C ASP A 321 -20.79 0.65 15.67
N GLY A 322 -21.24 0.79 14.43
CA GLY A 322 -20.74 1.78 13.47
C GLY A 322 -19.61 1.30 12.59
N GLU A 323 -19.28 0.03 12.62
CA GLU A 323 -18.32 -0.56 11.69
C GLU A 323 -18.93 -0.78 10.31
N LEU A 324 -18.10 -0.72 9.27
CA LEU A 324 -18.50 -1.01 7.90
C LEU A 324 -17.99 -2.38 7.48
N TYR A 325 -18.87 -3.15 6.86
CA TYR A 325 -18.58 -4.48 6.32
C TYR A 325 -18.83 -4.52 4.82
N ASP A 326 -17.80 -4.88 4.06
CA ASP A 326 -17.85 -4.97 2.60
C ASP A 326 -18.16 -6.39 2.12
N TYR A 327 -19.14 -6.50 1.26
CA TYR A 327 -19.53 -7.74 0.59
C TYR A 327 -19.23 -7.62 -0.90
N ARG A 328 -18.13 -8.21 -1.34
CA ARG A 328 -17.72 -8.20 -2.74
C ARG A 328 -18.53 -9.17 -3.57
N GLY A 329 -18.88 -8.78 -4.77
CA GLY A 329 -19.52 -9.65 -5.73
C GLY A 329 -18.60 -10.80 -6.17
N THR A 330 -19.18 -11.96 -6.45
CA THR A 330 -18.47 -13.12 -7.00
C THR A 330 -18.54 -13.21 -8.51
N GLY A 331 -19.39 -12.43 -9.16
CA GLY A 331 -19.74 -12.58 -10.56
C GLY A 331 -20.66 -13.78 -10.82
N LYS A 332 -21.33 -14.33 -9.80
CA LYS A 332 -22.22 -15.51 -9.95
C LYS A 332 -23.55 -15.27 -9.25
N ALA A 333 -24.66 -15.39 -9.99
CA ALA A 333 -26.02 -15.22 -9.46
C ALA A 333 -26.34 -16.19 -8.30
N SER A 334 -25.84 -17.43 -8.35
CA SER A 334 -26.09 -18.45 -7.32
C SER A 334 -25.42 -18.15 -5.97
N ARG A 335 -24.34 -17.38 -5.97
CA ARG A 335 -23.60 -16.95 -4.79
C ARG A 335 -23.06 -15.53 -5.03
N PRO A 336 -23.92 -14.49 -4.99
CA PRO A 336 -23.53 -13.16 -5.45
C PRO A 336 -22.44 -12.49 -4.60
N PHE A 337 -22.22 -12.94 -3.36
CA PHE A 337 -21.25 -12.34 -2.44
C PHE A 337 -20.18 -13.32 -1.98
N GLN A 338 -18.96 -12.82 -1.82
CA GLN A 338 -17.83 -13.48 -1.16
C GLN A 338 -17.97 -13.40 0.37
N SER A 339 -16.92 -13.84 1.07
CA SER A 339 -16.76 -13.59 2.50
C SER A 339 -16.73 -12.09 2.79
N VAL A 340 -17.30 -11.72 3.93
CA VAL A 340 -17.34 -10.34 4.39
C VAL A 340 -15.96 -9.87 4.86
N GLU A 341 -15.63 -8.63 4.57
CA GLU A 341 -14.46 -7.94 5.11
C GLU A 341 -14.87 -6.74 5.94
N LEU A 342 -14.16 -6.53 7.06
CA LEU A 342 -14.26 -5.30 7.84
C LEU A 342 -13.48 -4.19 7.10
N VAL A 343 -14.14 -3.07 6.84
CA VAL A 343 -13.59 -1.93 6.12
C VAL A 343 -13.86 -0.64 6.89
N GLY A 344 -13.10 0.41 6.60
CA GLY A 344 -13.31 1.69 7.29
C GLY A 344 -12.82 1.71 8.74
N TYR A 345 -11.70 1.03 9.00
CA TYR A 345 -11.03 1.00 10.29
C TYR A 345 -10.90 2.39 10.91
N SER A 346 -11.05 2.46 12.22
CA SER A 346 -10.81 3.65 13.05
C SER A 346 -11.89 4.73 13.03
N LEU A 347 -13.01 4.57 12.32
CA LEU A 347 -14.10 5.53 12.30
C LEU A 347 -15.40 4.90 12.80
N ASN A 348 -16.05 5.52 13.78
CA ASN A 348 -17.42 5.18 14.13
C ASN A 348 -18.37 5.85 13.12
N TRP A 349 -18.87 5.08 12.15
CA TRP A 349 -19.75 5.58 11.10
C TRP A 349 -21.16 5.92 11.58
N ASN A 350 -21.52 5.63 12.84
CA ASN A 350 -22.76 6.09 13.47
C ASN A 350 -22.76 7.60 13.79
N GLN A 351 -21.61 8.27 13.64
CA GLN A 351 -21.54 9.74 13.68
C GLN A 351 -22.29 10.39 12.52
N TYR A 352 -22.56 9.64 11.43
CA TYR A 352 -23.22 10.16 10.23
C TYR A 352 -24.70 9.82 10.22
N SER A 353 -25.53 10.85 9.98
CA SER A 353 -26.99 10.75 9.86
C SER A 353 -27.43 10.30 8.46
N ALA A 354 -26.60 10.46 7.45
CA ALA A 354 -26.79 9.95 6.09
C ALA A 354 -25.45 9.52 5.49
N LEU A 355 -25.49 8.46 4.70
CA LEU A 355 -24.34 7.91 4.01
C LEU A 355 -24.82 7.29 2.69
N THR A 356 -24.22 7.68 1.57
CA THR A 356 -24.52 7.11 0.26
C THR A 356 -23.29 7.10 -0.63
N ARG A 357 -23.15 6.07 -1.46
CA ARG A 357 -22.17 6.07 -2.55
C ARG A 357 -22.67 6.91 -3.71
N LEU A 358 -21.77 7.54 -4.43
CA LEU A 358 -22.11 8.37 -5.58
C LEU A 358 -22.34 7.55 -6.85
N GLY A 359 -21.97 6.29 -6.85
CA GLY A 359 -22.23 5.34 -7.94
C GLY A 359 -21.76 3.93 -7.58
N PRO A 360 -21.95 2.96 -8.48
CA PRO A 360 -21.47 1.62 -8.30
C PRO A 360 -19.96 1.61 -8.07
N VAL A 361 -19.52 0.76 -7.16
CA VAL A 361 -18.09 0.59 -6.86
C VAL A 361 -17.69 -0.80 -7.27
N THR A 362 -16.70 -0.86 -8.16
CA THR A 362 -16.08 -2.11 -8.55
C THR A 362 -14.79 -2.34 -7.78
N VAL A 363 -14.36 -3.56 -7.71
CA VAL A 363 -13.06 -3.90 -7.11
C VAL A 363 -11.87 -3.37 -7.91
N GLN A 364 -12.08 -2.92 -9.13
CA GLN A 364 -11.03 -2.50 -10.07
C GLN A 364 -10.82 -0.99 -10.14
N SER A 365 -11.80 -0.22 -9.74
CA SER A 365 -11.71 1.23 -9.82
C SER A 365 -11.69 1.87 -8.43
N THR A 366 -10.95 2.95 -8.31
CA THR A 366 -11.22 3.95 -7.29
C THR A 366 -12.56 4.58 -7.65
N GLY A 367 -13.68 3.98 -7.25
CA GLY A 367 -15.01 4.43 -7.61
C GLY A 367 -15.27 5.90 -7.29
N PRO A 368 -16.42 6.44 -7.68
CA PRO A 368 -16.74 7.87 -7.60
C PRO A 368 -16.77 8.43 -6.17
N GLY A 369 -16.54 7.61 -5.15
CA GLY A 369 -16.52 8.01 -3.76
C GLY A 369 -17.87 7.87 -3.07
N ALA A 370 -17.93 8.36 -1.82
CA ALA A 370 -19.16 8.41 -1.03
C ALA A 370 -19.29 9.78 -0.35
N VAL A 371 -20.51 10.13 0.01
CA VAL A 371 -20.78 11.28 0.85
C VAL A 371 -21.45 10.85 2.15
N ALA A 372 -21.07 11.50 3.23
CA ALA A 372 -21.59 11.27 4.55
C ALA A 372 -21.98 12.59 5.20
N ARG A 373 -23.20 12.72 5.70
CA ARG A 373 -23.66 13.88 6.44
C ARG A 373 -23.57 13.61 7.93
N ASP A 374 -22.83 14.42 8.66
CA ASP A 374 -22.79 14.32 10.11
C ASP A 374 -24.04 14.88 10.78
N LYS A 375 -24.14 14.69 12.10
CA LYS A 375 -25.31 15.13 12.90
C LYS A 375 -25.46 16.66 12.95
N SER A 376 -24.38 17.40 12.71
CA SER A 376 -24.40 18.87 12.63
C SER A 376 -24.86 19.41 11.27
N GLY A 377 -25.02 18.54 10.27
CA GLY A 377 -25.42 18.89 8.92
C GLY A 377 -24.28 19.31 8.02
N VAL A 378 -23.05 18.96 8.37
CA VAL A 378 -21.91 19.07 7.46
C VAL A 378 -21.87 17.84 6.58
N LEU A 379 -21.78 18.04 5.27
CA LEU A 379 -21.52 16.98 4.30
C LEU A 379 -20.01 16.83 4.08
N TRP A 380 -19.59 15.57 4.10
CA TRP A 380 -18.22 15.14 3.89
C TRP A 380 -18.15 14.25 2.67
N PHE A 381 -17.13 14.44 1.86
CA PHE A 381 -16.79 13.58 0.72
C PHE A 381 -15.65 12.63 1.10
N TYR A 382 -15.81 11.37 0.81
CA TYR A 382 -14.83 10.31 1.00
C TYR A 382 -14.37 9.77 -0.35
N ARG A 383 -13.06 9.74 -0.55
CA ARG A 383 -12.47 9.05 -1.71
C ARG A 383 -12.49 7.55 -1.48
N MET A 384 -12.76 6.79 -2.52
CA MET A 384 -12.51 5.36 -2.49
C MET A 384 -11.00 5.12 -2.52
N ALA A 385 -10.49 4.32 -1.59
CA ALA A 385 -9.11 3.84 -1.61
C ALA A 385 -9.11 2.39 -2.12
N GLY A 386 -8.14 2.03 -2.97
CA GLY A 386 -7.85 0.65 -3.27
C GLY A 386 -7.44 -0.12 -1.98
N HIS A 387 -7.50 -1.45 -1.99
CA HIS A 387 -7.17 -2.33 -0.86
C HIS A 387 -8.01 -2.14 0.41
N GLY A 388 -9.23 -2.65 0.43
CA GLY A 388 -10.01 -2.82 1.66
C GLY A 388 -10.28 -1.55 2.49
N GLY A 389 -9.59 -0.47 2.24
CA GLY A 389 -9.82 0.84 2.83
C GLY A 389 -10.83 1.61 2.01
N ILE A 390 -12.12 1.43 2.27
CA ILE A 390 -13.16 2.02 1.44
C ILE A 390 -13.07 3.54 1.44
N TYR A 391 -12.63 4.16 2.53
CA TYR A 391 -12.66 5.60 2.69
C TYR A 391 -11.42 6.09 3.43
N LYS A 392 -10.50 6.69 2.66
CA LYS A 392 -9.42 7.51 3.22
C LYS A 392 -9.87 8.97 3.24
N ASP A 393 -9.21 9.78 3.98
CA ASP A 393 -9.26 11.24 4.05
C ASP A 393 -10.57 11.89 3.58
N ARG A 394 -11.39 12.28 4.53
CA ARG A 394 -12.61 13.03 4.24
C ARG A 394 -12.31 14.49 3.88
N LEU A 395 -13.00 14.97 2.87
CA LEU A 395 -12.98 16.38 2.46
C LEU A 395 -14.32 17.02 2.83
N LYS A 396 -14.27 18.23 3.38
CA LYS A 396 -15.48 18.98 3.72
C LYS A 396 -16.13 19.53 2.45
N VAL A 397 -17.38 19.12 2.17
CA VAL A 397 -18.17 19.66 1.08
C VAL A 397 -18.84 20.99 1.49
N GLY A 398 -19.47 21.02 2.66
CA GLY A 398 -20.14 22.21 3.18
C GLY A 398 -21.12 21.92 4.32
N ALA A 399 -21.65 22.96 4.92
CA ALA A 399 -22.68 22.90 5.96
C ALA A 399 -24.10 23.10 5.38
N GLY A 400 -25.12 22.96 6.23
CA GLY A 400 -26.51 23.20 5.87
C GLY A 400 -27.25 22.03 5.22
N TRP A 401 -26.65 20.86 5.16
CA TRP A 401 -27.25 19.68 4.54
C TRP A 401 -28.37 19.02 5.35
N ASN A 402 -28.65 19.51 6.57
CA ASN A 402 -29.84 19.14 7.34
C ASN A 402 -31.17 19.65 6.70
N ALA A 403 -31.06 20.57 5.71
CA ALA A 403 -32.20 20.97 4.88
C ALA A 403 -32.74 19.82 4.02
N PHE A 404 -31.99 18.73 3.86
CA PHE A 404 -32.39 17.59 3.05
C PHE A 404 -32.68 16.37 3.93
N ASN A 405 -33.82 15.72 3.68
CA ASN A 405 -34.22 14.49 4.37
C ASN A 405 -33.77 13.21 3.66
N SER A 406 -33.29 13.31 2.40
CA SER A 406 -32.70 12.21 1.66
C SER A 406 -31.52 12.70 0.81
N LEU A 407 -30.45 11.90 0.79
CA LEU A 407 -29.30 12.02 -0.10
C LEU A 407 -29.14 10.71 -0.85
N THR A 408 -29.05 10.77 -2.18
CA THR A 408 -28.99 9.59 -3.03
C THR A 408 -27.94 9.81 -4.12
N GLY A 409 -26.87 9.03 -4.08
CA GLY A 409 -25.89 9.02 -5.18
C GLY A 409 -26.49 8.34 -6.41
N VAL A 410 -26.27 8.89 -7.58
CA VAL A 410 -26.94 8.45 -8.82
C VAL A 410 -25.98 8.20 -9.99
N SER A 411 -24.69 8.03 -9.71
CA SER A 411 -23.72 7.87 -10.79
C SER A 411 -23.77 9.08 -11.76
N ASP A 412 -23.43 8.88 -13.02
CA ASP A 412 -23.55 9.93 -14.05
C ASP A 412 -25.00 10.01 -14.57
N LEU A 413 -25.80 10.84 -13.96
CA LEU A 413 -27.18 11.11 -14.37
C LEU A 413 -27.25 12.16 -15.48
N THR A 414 -26.22 12.99 -15.63
CA THR A 414 -26.18 14.13 -16.54
C THR A 414 -25.48 13.84 -17.86
N GLY A 415 -24.78 12.72 -17.98
CA GLY A 415 -24.06 12.30 -19.19
C GLY A 415 -22.68 12.95 -19.35
N ASP A 416 -22.16 13.59 -18.28
CA ASP A 416 -20.85 14.28 -18.30
C ASP A 416 -19.70 13.40 -17.78
N LYS A 417 -19.96 12.13 -17.49
CA LYS A 417 -19.05 11.10 -16.94
C LYS A 417 -18.56 11.38 -15.51
N LYS A 418 -19.31 12.19 -14.77
CA LYS A 418 -19.04 12.45 -13.36
C LYS A 418 -20.23 12.02 -12.52
N ALA A 419 -19.93 11.60 -11.29
CA ALA A 419 -20.98 11.11 -10.41
C ALA A 419 -21.76 12.25 -9.76
N ASP A 420 -23.07 12.19 -9.85
CA ASP A 420 -24.02 13.18 -9.37
C ASP A 420 -24.68 12.79 -8.05
N LEU A 421 -25.25 13.76 -7.37
CA LEU A 421 -25.99 13.57 -6.13
C LEU A 421 -27.39 14.18 -6.22
N LEU A 422 -28.39 13.38 -5.89
CA LEU A 422 -29.75 13.87 -5.65
C LEU A 422 -29.96 14.15 -4.17
N ALA A 423 -30.58 15.28 -3.86
CA ALA A 423 -30.95 15.66 -2.51
C ALA A 423 -32.42 16.09 -2.47
N ARG A 424 -33.23 15.45 -1.63
CA ARG A 424 -34.62 15.82 -1.42
C ARG A 424 -34.76 16.66 -0.16
N ASP A 425 -35.31 17.85 -0.27
CA ASP A 425 -35.58 18.70 0.88
C ASP A 425 -36.82 18.27 1.67
N THR A 426 -37.05 18.89 2.83
CA THR A 426 -38.19 18.58 3.71
C THR A 426 -39.54 18.94 3.13
N ALA A 427 -39.61 19.84 2.15
CA ALA A 427 -40.79 20.18 1.39
C ALA A 427 -41.11 19.19 0.26
N GLY A 428 -40.23 18.22 0.03
CA GLY A 428 -40.36 17.23 -1.05
C GLY A 428 -39.91 17.74 -2.41
N THR A 429 -39.09 18.76 -2.46
CA THR A 429 -38.41 19.17 -3.71
C THR A 429 -37.16 18.35 -3.88
N MET A 430 -36.96 17.80 -5.08
CA MET A 430 -35.74 17.13 -5.47
C MET A 430 -34.79 18.11 -6.14
N TRP A 431 -33.54 18.07 -5.72
CA TRP A 431 -32.44 18.86 -6.21
C TRP A 431 -31.34 17.97 -6.77
N LEU A 432 -30.78 18.33 -7.90
CA LEU A 432 -29.62 17.70 -8.51
C LEU A 432 -28.38 18.55 -8.22
N TYR A 433 -27.35 17.92 -7.71
CA TYR A 433 -25.99 18.44 -7.59
C TYR A 433 -25.11 17.71 -8.58
N GLN A 434 -24.72 18.42 -9.66
CA GLN A 434 -23.85 17.85 -10.68
C GLN A 434 -22.42 17.65 -10.13
N GLY A 435 -21.83 16.51 -10.43
CA GLY A 435 -20.45 16.24 -10.11
C GLY A 435 -19.49 17.12 -10.88
N THR A 436 -18.44 17.61 -10.24
CA THR A 436 -17.40 18.42 -10.88
C THR A 436 -16.21 17.58 -11.35
N GLY A 437 -16.05 16.38 -10.80
CA GLY A 437 -14.83 15.58 -10.93
C GLY A 437 -13.67 16.06 -10.05
N ASN A 438 -13.82 17.20 -9.35
CA ASN A 438 -12.82 17.72 -8.42
C ASN A 438 -13.17 17.32 -6.97
N PRO A 439 -12.38 16.45 -6.31
CA PRO A 439 -12.67 16.03 -4.95
C PRO A 439 -12.69 17.17 -3.90
N ALA A 440 -11.98 18.27 -4.14
CA ALA A 440 -11.97 19.43 -3.25
C ALA A 440 -13.24 20.27 -3.34
N ALA A 441 -13.98 20.18 -4.46
CA ALA A 441 -15.27 20.82 -4.69
C ALA A 441 -16.16 19.84 -5.49
N PRO A 442 -16.61 18.72 -4.88
CA PRO A 442 -17.16 17.58 -5.63
C PRO A 442 -18.46 17.89 -6.37
N PHE A 443 -19.18 18.94 -5.98
CA PHE A 443 -20.46 19.30 -6.59
C PHE A 443 -20.52 20.78 -7.00
N GLY A 444 -21.19 21.01 -8.13
CA GLY A 444 -21.58 22.35 -8.59
C GLY A 444 -22.82 22.89 -7.86
N ALA A 445 -23.36 23.99 -8.37
CA ALA A 445 -24.58 24.56 -7.86
C ALA A 445 -25.78 23.61 -8.05
N LYS A 446 -26.71 23.58 -7.07
CA LYS A 446 -27.91 22.73 -7.17
C LYS A 446 -28.88 23.24 -8.24
N ALA A 447 -29.44 22.30 -8.98
CA ALA A 447 -30.53 22.53 -9.93
C ALA A 447 -31.80 21.85 -9.45
N LYS A 448 -32.96 22.50 -9.63
CA LYS A 448 -34.26 21.91 -9.26
C LYS A 448 -34.68 20.86 -10.28
N VAL A 449 -34.92 19.62 -9.81
CA VAL A 449 -35.47 18.52 -10.63
C VAL A 449 -37.00 18.59 -10.66
N GLY A 450 -37.65 18.82 -9.50
CA GLY A 450 -39.10 18.88 -9.40
C GLY A 450 -39.58 18.83 -7.96
N ALA A 451 -40.89 19.04 -7.77
CA ALA A 451 -41.56 18.92 -6.47
C ALA A 451 -42.36 17.62 -6.40
N GLY A 452 -42.93 17.32 -5.22
CA GLY A 452 -43.81 16.17 -5.02
C GLY A 452 -43.11 14.87 -4.69
N TRP A 453 -41.77 14.87 -4.47
CA TRP A 453 -41.00 13.66 -4.18
C TRP A 453 -41.18 13.12 -2.75
N HIS A 454 -41.94 13.82 -1.87
CA HIS A 454 -42.26 13.38 -0.51
C HIS A 454 -43.14 12.11 -0.48
N ILE A 455 -43.82 11.80 -1.59
CA ILE A 455 -44.65 10.59 -1.72
C ILE A 455 -43.81 9.30 -1.70
N TYR A 456 -42.50 9.39 -1.95
CA TYR A 456 -41.60 8.25 -1.96
C TYR A 456 -40.89 8.10 -0.62
N ASN A 457 -40.99 6.91 -0.02
CA ASN A 457 -40.31 6.56 1.22
C ASN A 457 -38.92 5.91 1.01
N GLN A 458 -38.58 5.53 -0.23
CA GLN A 458 -37.27 5.01 -0.61
C GLN A 458 -36.85 5.53 -1.98
N LEU A 459 -35.56 5.85 -2.08
CA LEU A 459 -34.90 6.29 -3.30
C LEU A 459 -33.64 5.44 -3.46
N VAL A 460 -33.46 4.80 -4.61
CA VAL A 460 -32.35 3.91 -4.93
C VAL A 460 -31.78 4.34 -6.26
N GLY A 461 -30.58 4.87 -6.25
CA GLY A 461 -29.90 5.37 -7.44
C GLY A 461 -28.61 4.63 -7.71
N GLY A 462 -27.93 5.06 -8.76
CA GLY A 462 -26.54 4.73 -8.98
C GLY A 462 -26.25 3.70 -10.06
N THR A 463 -27.25 3.21 -10.80
CA THR A 463 -27.02 2.17 -11.80
C THR A 463 -27.94 2.29 -13.00
N ASP A 464 -27.52 1.74 -14.14
CA ASP A 464 -28.32 1.59 -15.36
C ASP A 464 -29.09 0.27 -15.29
N VAL A 465 -30.38 0.34 -14.96
CA VAL A 465 -31.27 -0.83 -14.91
C VAL A 465 -32.03 -1.05 -16.21
N THR A 466 -32.04 -0.05 -17.09
CA THR A 466 -32.68 -0.12 -18.40
C THR A 466 -31.79 -0.67 -19.49
N GLY A 467 -30.47 -0.67 -19.28
CA GLY A 467 -29.47 -1.12 -20.26
C GLY A 467 -29.20 -0.11 -21.37
N ASP A 468 -29.56 1.17 -21.19
CA ASP A 468 -29.38 2.23 -22.20
C ASP A 468 -28.08 3.05 -22.00
N GLY A 469 -27.28 2.67 -21.01
CA GLY A 469 -26.01 3.30 -20.68
C GLY A 469 -26.12 4.56 -19.82
N LYS A 470 -27.32 4.87 -19.28
CA LYS A 470 -27.57 6.02 -18.43
C LYS A 470 -27.99 5.59 -17.03
N ALA A 471 -27.64 6.39 -16.06
CA ALA A 471 -28.01 6.10 -14.66
C ALA A 471 -29.52 6.34 -14.44
N ASP A 472 -30.18 5.39 -13.78
CA ASP A 472 -31.60 5.40 -13.48
C ASP A 472 -31.85 5.63 -11.99
N LEU A 473 -33.11 5.97 -11.64
CA LEU A 473 -33.58 6.08 -10.27
C LEU A 473 -34.79 5.18 -10.03
N ILE A 474 -34.66 4.27 -9.08
CA ILE A 474 -35.77 3.46 -8.59
C ILE A 474 -36.33 4.12 -7.33
N VAL A 475 -37.63 4.26 -7.23
CA VAL A 475 -38.30 4.82 -6.05
C VAL A 475 -39.44 3.94 -5.60
N ARG A 476 -39.76 3.96 -4.29
CA ARG A 476 -40.89 3.25 -3.72
C ARG A 476 -41.81 4.25 -3.02
N ASP A 477 -43.11 4.17 -3.28
CA ASP A 477 -44.11 4.94 -2.57
C ASP A 477 -44.57 4.26 -1.27
N ALA A 478 -45.43 4.96 -0.50
CA ALA A 478 -45.91 4.47 0.79
C ALA A 478 -46.78 3.21 0.67
N SER A 479 -47.42 2.96 -0.47
CA SER A 479 -48.24 1.76 -0.74
C SER A 479 -47.38 0.55 -1.15
N GLY A 480 -46.05 0.74 -1.30
CA GLY A 480 -45.14 -0.31 -1.70
C GLY A 480 -45.07 -0.54 -3.21
N VAL A 481 -45.57 0.40 -4.00
CA VAL A 481 -45.37 0.38 -5.46
C VAL A 481 -43.98 0.91 -5.75
N GLN A 482 -43.26 0.18 -6.62
CA GLN A 482 -41.96 0.56 -7.09
C GLN A 482 -42.07 1.18 -8.50
N TRP A 483 -41.44 2.33 -8.65
CA TRP A 483 -41.40 3.11 -9.88
C TRP A 483 -39.99 3.29 -10.38
N LEU A 484 -39.81 3.24 -11.70
CA LEU A 484 -38.57 3.54 -12.40
C LEU A 484 -38.67 4.92 -13.04
N TYR A 485 -37.70 5.75 -12.76
CA TYR A 485 -37.39 6.97 -13.49
C TYR A 485 -36.15 6.71 -14.35
N ALA A 486 -36.34 6.43 -15.63
CA ALA A 486 -35.23 6.23 -16.54
C ALA A 486 -34.47 7.54 -16.75
N GLY A 487 -33.14 7.46 -16.67
CA GLY A 487 -32.27 8.58 -16.89
C GLY A 487 -32.26 9.04 -18.34
N THR A 488 -32.16 10.34 -18.57
CA THR A 488 -32.08 10.90 -19.93
C THR A 488 -30.65 11.22 -20.35
N GLY A 489 -29.74 11.32 -19.40
CA GLY A 489 -28.37 11.85 -19.61
C GLY A 489 -28.37 13.36 -19.84
N VAL A 490 -29.43 14.10 -19.51
CA VAL A 490 -29.53 15.55 -19.72
C VAL A 490 -29.86 16.26 -18.42
N ALA A 491 -28.98 17.08 -17.92
CA ALA A 491 -29.10 17.78 -16.65
C ALA A 491 -30.40 18.59 -16.50
N ALA A 492 -30.87 19.27 -17.55
CA ALA A 492 -32.07 20.08 -17.53
C ALA A 492 -33.37 19.28 -17.39
N LYS A 493 -33.35 17.99 -17.77
CA LYS A 493 -34.47 17.06 -17.66
C LYS A 493 -33.93 15.68 -17.33
N PRO A 494 -33.44 15.42 -16.10
CA PRO A 494 -32.66 14.25 -15.81
C PRO A 494 -33.43 12.92 -15.93
N PHE A 495 -34.77 12.96 -15.88
CA PHE A 495 -35.61 11.77 -15.91
C PHE A 495 -36.70 11.82 -16.98
N ALA A 496 -36.97 10.67 -17.57
CA ALA A 496 -38.17 10.42 -18.34
C ALA A 496 -39.41 10.29 -17.43
N VAL A 497 -40.59 10.12 -18.01
CA VAL A 497 -41.82 9.83 -17.26
C VAL A 497 -41.66 8.49 -16.54
N ARG A 498 -42.02 8.45 -15.26
CA ARG A 498 -41.91 7.24 -14.45
C ARG A 498 -42.77 6.10 -14.99
N ALA A 499 -42.27 4.89 -14.88
CA ALA A 499 -42.99 3.65 -15.15
C ALA A 499 -43.12 2.82 -13.87
N GLN A 500 -44.28 2.17 -13.67
CA GLN A 500 -44.44 1.21 -12.59
C GLN A 500 -43.70 -0.08 -12.93
N ILE A 501 -42.88 -0.56 -12.01
CA ILE A 501 -42.04 -1.76 -12.21
C ILE A 501 -42.33 -2.88 -11.21
N GLY A 502 -43.14 -2.64 -10.18
CA GLY A 502 -43.52 -3.67 -9.23
C GLY A 502 -44.43 -3.18 -8.12
N THR A 503 -44.97 -4.14 -7.36
CA THR A 503 -45.80 -3.90 -6.18
C THR A 503 -45.35 -4.82 -5.04
N GLY A 504 -45.80 -4.56 -3.79
CA GLY A 504 -45.47 -5.40 -2.65
C GLY A 504 -44.07 -5.14 -2.05
N TRP A 505 -43.39 -4.06 -2.45
CA TRP A 505 -42.02 -3.74 -2.01
C TRP A 505 -41.95 -3.17 -0.58
N GLN A 506 -43.09 -2.90 0.08
CA GLN A 506 -43.13 -2.51 1.49
C GLN A 506 -42.63 -3.60 2.44
N THR A 507 -42.52 -4.85 1.96
CA THR A 507 -41.93 -5.97 2.71
C THR A 507 -40.44 -5.80 2.96
N TYR A 508 -39.76 -4.92 2.21
CA TYR A 508 -38.34 -4.68 2.33
C TYR A 508 -38.07 -3.39 3.11
N ASN A 509 -37.18 -3.49 4.11
CA ASN A 509 -36.73 -2.34 4.89
C ASN A 509 -35.43 -1.70 4.30
N SER A 510 -34.76 -2.36 3.36
CA SER A 510 -33.64 -1.82 2.64
C SER A 510 -33.60 -2.37 1.21
N VAL A 511 -33.31 -1.51 0.25
CA VAL A 511 -33.11 -1.88 -1.17
C VAL A 511 -31.88 -1.13 -1.66
N VAL A 512 -30.97 -1.83 -2.33
CA VAL A 512 -29.71 -1.29 -2.87
C VAL A 512 -29.51 -1.79 -4.29
N ALA A 513 -29.03 -0.92 -5.16
CA ALA A 513 -28.62 -1.24 -6.53
C ALA A 513 -27.08 -1.20 -6.61
N PRO A 514 -26.40 -2.31 -6.34
CA PRO A 514 -24.94 -2.35 -6.30
C PRO A 514 -24.27 -2.29 -7.66
N GLY A 515 -24.98 -2.60 -8.73
CA GLY A 515 -24.48 -2.82 -10.08
C GLY A 515 -24.61 -4.29 -10.49
N ASP A 516 -23.82 -4.74 -11.46
CA ASP A 516 -23.82 -6.09 -12.00
C ASP A 516 -23.08 -7.08 -11.07
N LEU A 517 -23.81 -7.78 -10.22
CA LEU A 517 -23.27 -8.74 -9.25
C LEU A 517 -22.96 -10.11 -9.86
N ASN A 518 -23.59 -10.45 -10.98
CA ASN A 518 -23.48 -11.76 -11.62
C ASN A 518 -22.63 -11.76 -12.89
N SER A 519 -22.14 -10.58 -13.30
CA SER A 519 -21.29 -10.39 -14.51
C SER A 519 -21.99 -10.72 -15.82
N ASP A 520 -23.29 -10.42 -15.93
CA ASP A 520 -24.06 -10.57 -17.17
C ASP A 520 -24.21 -9.25 -17.96
N GLY A 521 -23.57 -8.18 -17.48
CA GLY A 521 -23.60 -6.85 -18.09
C GLY A 521 -24.83 -6.03 -17.73
N LYS A 522 -25.65 -6.48 -16.77
CA LYS A 522 -26.88 -5.81 -16.36
C LYS A 522 -26.87 -5.51 -14.86
N ALA A 523 -27.43 -4.39 -14.50
CA ALA A 523 -27.47 -3.97 -13.10
C ALA A 523 -28.50 -4.74 -12.29
N ASP A 524 -28.07 -5.30 -11.17
CA ASP A 524 -28.85 -6.10 -10.24
C ASP A 524 -29.37 -5.29 -9.08
N LEU A 525 -30.32 -5.86 -8.32
CA LEU A 525 -30.88 -5.28 -7.10
C LEU A 525 -30.80 -6.26 -5.95
N VAL A 526 -30.50 -5.78 -4.76
CA VAL A 526 -30.65 -6.54 -3.52
C VAL A 526 -31.62 -5.87 -2.58
N ALA A 527 -32.43 -6.67 -1.90
CA ALA A 527 -33.43 -6.20 -0.98
C ALA A 527 -33.42 -7.01 0.31
N ARG A 528 -33.46 -6.33 1.46
CA ARG A 528 -33.51 -6.97 2.77
C ARG A 528 -34.91 -6.83 3.35
N ASP A 529 -35.48 -7.94 3.77
CA ASP A 529 -36.77 -7.93 4.47
C ASP A 529 -36.63 -7.72 5.98
N ALA A 530 -37.78 -7.62 6.68
CA ALA A 530 -37.83 -7.38 8.13
C ALA A 530 -37.24 -8.53 8.96
N SER A 531 -37.19 -9.76 8.41
CA SER A 531 -36.56 -10.92 9.07
C SER A 531 -35.05 -10.93 8.95
N GLY A 532 -34.48 -10.02 8.16
CA GLY A 532 -33.05 -9.99 7.84
C GLY A 532 -32.65 -10.96 6.74
N ALA A 533 -33.58 -11.51 5.98
CA ALA A 533 -33.26 -12.24 4.77
C ALA A 533 -32.89 -11.26 3.65
N LEU A 534 -31.82 -11.57 2.94
CA LEU A 534 -31.38 -10.83 1.76
C LEU A 534 -31.86 -11.55 0.50
N TRP A 535 -32.49 -10.80 -0.36
CA TRP A 535 -33.03 -11.24 -1.63
C TRP A 535 -32.28 -10.58 -2.78
N TYR A 536 -31.91 -11.37 -3.76
CA TYR A 536 -31.24 -10.94 -4.98
C TYR A 536 -32.25 -10.93 -6.14
N TYR A 537 -32.22 -9.88 -6.93
CA TYR A 537 -33.00 -9.70 -8.13
C TYR A 537 -32.05 -9.48 -9.30
N GLN A 538 -31.98 -10.45 -10.19
CA GLN A 538 -31.16 -10.34 -11.39
C GLN A 538 -31.73 -9.30 -12.35
N GLY A 539 -30.86 -8.41 -12.84
CA GLY A 539 -31.21 -7.43 -13.85
C GLY A 539 -31.54 -8.07 -15.20
N THR A 540 -32.53 -7.54 -15.90
CA THR A 540 -32.88 -7.97 -17.24
C THR A 540 -32.38 -7.03 -18.33
N GLY A 541 -32.01 -5.79 -17.96
CA GLY A 541 -31.68 -4.71 -18.88
C GLY A 541 -32.89 -4.19 -19.68
N ALA A 542 -34.11 -4.48 -19.25
CA ALA A 542 -35.33 -4.08 -19.95
C ALA A 542 -36.22 -3.19 -19.06
N ALA A 543 -36.47 -1.96 -19.46
CA ALA A 543 -37.23 -0.97 -18.69
C ALA A 543 -38.63 -1.46 -18.24
N ALA A 544 -39.32 -2.25 -19.08
CA ALA A 544 -40.66 -2.74 -18.77
C ALA A 544 -40.72 -3.80 -17.66
N LYS A 545 -39.63 -4.56 -17.49
CA LYS A 545 -39.49 -5.58 -16.45
C LYS A 545 -38.01 -5.65 -16.03
N PRO A 546 -37.51 -4.68 -15.30
CA PRO A 546 -36.07 -4.53 -15.09
C PRO A 546 -35.44 -5.66 -14.26
N PHE A 547 -36.25 -6.45 -13.54
CA PHE A 547 -35.75 -7.52 -12.68
C PHE A 547 -36.48 -8.85 -12.89
N ALA A 548 -35.70 -9.94 -12.80
CA ALA A 548 -36.21 -11.30 -12.76
C ALA A 548 -36.83 -11.64 -11.38
N ALA A 549 -37.35 -12.86 -11.21
CA ALA A 549 -37.83 -13.35 -9.94
C ALA A 549 -36.71 -13.38 -8.90
N ARG A 550 -37.05 -13.03 -7.65
CA ARG A 550 -36.08 -12.98 -6.55
C ARG A 550 -35.55 -14.33 -6.13
N VAL A 551 -34.30 -14.36 -5.71
CA VAL A 551 -33.65 -15.51 -5.11
C VAL A 551 -33.15 -15.13 -3.72
N LYS A 552 -33.36 -15.98 -2.70
CA LYS A 552 -32.82 -15.74 -1.36
C LYS A 552 -31.32 -16.06 -1.37
N VAL A 553 -30.50 -15.08 -0.99
CA VAL A 553 -29.03 -15.21 -1.02
C VAL A 553 -28.37 -15.15 0.34
N GLY A 554 -29.13 -14.93 1.40
CA GLY A 554 -28.61 -14.93 2.76
C GLY A 554 -29.63 -14.61 3.83
N SER A 555 -29.22 -14.70 5.09
CA SER A 555 -29.97 -14.31 6.28
C SER A 555 -29.03 -13.68 7.31
N GLY A 556 -29.56 -13.08 8.36
CA GLY A 556 -28.76 -12.41 9.39
C GLY A 556 -28.36 -10.96 9.03
N TRP A 557 -28.93 -10.39 7.96
CA TRP A 557 -28.60 -9.03 7.51
C TRP A 557 -29.24 -7.92 8.35
N GLN A 558 -30.14 -8.25 9.29
CA GLN A 558 -30.68 -7.30 10.27
C GLN A 558 -29.63 -6.71 11.21
N LYS A 559 -28.45 -7.31 11.30
CA LYS A 559 -27.31 -6.77 12.05
C LYS A 559 -26.80 -5.42 11.50
N TYR A 560 -27.13 -5.11 10.25
CA TYR A 560 -26.76 -3.84 9.64
C TYR A 560 -27.91 -2.83 9.75
N ASN A 561 -27.63 -1.66 10.30
CA ASN A 561 -28.59 -0.56 10.36
C ASN A 561 -28.70 0.23 9.05
N LEU A 562 -27.73 0.08 8.14
CA LEU A 562 -27.71 0.67 6.80
C LEU A 562 -27.05 -0.32 5.82
N LEU A 563 -27.60 -0.41 4.60
CA LEU A 563 -26.97 -1.03 3.44
C LEU A 563 -26.85 0.00 2.33
N PHE A 564 -25.71 0.04 1.63
CA PHE A 564 -25.46 0.99 0.54
C PHE A 564 -24.40 0.51 -0.45
#